data_b32788b9c02588afe79fa60ec6c5df43
#
_entry.id   b32788b9c02588afe79fa60ec6c5df43
#
_cell.length_a   1.000
_cell.length_b   1.000
_cell.length_c   1.000
_cell.angle_alpha   90.00
_cell.angle_beta   90.00
_cell.angle_gamma   90.00
#
_symmetry.space_group_name_H-M   'P 1'
#
loop_
_entity.id
_entity.type
_entity.pdbx_description
1 polymer ?
#
loop_
_entity_poly.entity_id
_entity_poly.type
_entity_poly.pdbx_seq_one_letter_code
_entity_poly.pdbx_strand_id
1 'polypeptide(L)'
;MDIELYYQAKGNGEPLIFLHGNGENSTYFKNQMAYFQNRYLVIAPDTRGHGKSPRGSAPFTIGQFSDDLYDFMKSHEIANAVILGFSDGAN
;
A
#
# COMPACT_ATOMS: atom_id res chain seq x y z
N MET A 1 -15.05 0.55 -3.60
CA MET A 1 -14.11 1.68 -3.38
C MET A 1 -14.34 2.74 -4.44
N ASP A 2 -14.35 4.00 -4.05
CA ASP A 2 -14.60 5.13 -4.95
C ASP A 2 -13.39 5.52 -5.79
N ILE A 3 -12.21 4.99 -5.44
CA ILE A 3 -10.96 5.23 -6.17
C ILE A 3 -10.19 3.93 -6.32
N GLU A 4 -9.17 3.96 -7.18
CA GLU A 4 -8.21 2.89 -7.26
C GLU A 4 -6.87 3.42 -6.76
N LEU A 5 -6.19 2.64 -5.94
CA LEU A 5 -4.89 3.05 -5.41
C LEU A 5 -3.79 2.77 -6.44
N TYR A 6 -2.96 3.78 -6.69
CA TYR A 6 -1.72 3.56 -7.41
C TYR A 6 -0.79 2.73 -6.53
N TYR A 7 -0.01 1.84 -7.13
CA TYR A 7 0.93 1.03 -6.37
C TYR A 7 2.15 0.68 -7.20
N GLN A 8 3.20 0.29 -6.50
CA GLN A 8 4.39 -0.30 -7.11
C GLN A 8 4.51 -1.73 -6.62
N ALA A 9 4.94 -2.64 -7.49
CA ALA A 9 5.12 -4.04 -7.12
C ALA A 9 6.36 -4.60 -7.79
N LYS A 10 7.12 -5.41 -7.05
CA LYS A 10 8.34 -6.06 -7.56
C LYS A 10 8.52 -7.42 -6.92
N GLY A 11 9.08 -8.35 -7.66
CA GLY A 11 9.43 -9.67 -7.15
C GLY A 11 8.34 -10.70 -7.33
N ASN A 12 8.54 -11.83 -6.68
CA ASN A 12 7.61 -12.96 -6.70
C ASN A 12 7.63 -13.63 -5.34
N GLY A 13 6.55 -14.31 -5.00
CA GLY A 13 6.46 -15.05 -3.76
C GLY A 13 5.28 -14.56 -2.93
N GLU A 14 5.37 -14.72 -1.61
CA GLU A 14 4.32 -14.26 -0.71
C GLU A 14 4.18 -12.75 -0.76
N PRO A 15 2.96 -12.23 -0.76
CA PRO A 15 2.74 -10.78 -0.75
C PRO A 15 3.27 -10.13 0.53
N LEU A 16 4.04 -9.06 0.35
CA LEU A 16 4.56 -8.23 1.43
C LEU A 16 4.18 -6.79 1.10
N ILE A 17 3.32 -6.20 1.90
CA ILE A 17 2.78 -4.87 1.65
C ILE A 17 3.45 -3.85 2.56
N PHE A 18 3.98 -2.79 1.96
CA PHE A 18 4.57 -1.66 2.69
C PHE A 18 3.60 -0.49 2.66
N LEU A 19 3.25 0.03 3.86
CA LEU A 19 2.40 1.20 3.99
C LEU A 19 3.24 2.39 4.43
N HIS A 20 3.24 3.45 3.63
CA HIS A 20 4.03 4.65 3.91
C HIS A 20 3.38 5.51 4.99
N GLY A 21 4.18 6.44 5.55
CA GLY A 21 3.68 7.38 6.52
C GLY A 21 2.91 8.54 5.89
N ASN A 22 2.28 9.32 6.74
CA ASN A 22 1.51 10.48 6.32
C ASN A 22 2.43 11.50 5.63
N GLY A 23 1.99 12.00 4.49
CA GLY A 23 2.78 12.94 3.69
C GLY A 23 3.81 12.29 2.78
N GLU A 24 3.89 10.96 2.79
CA GLU A 24 4.83 10.21 1.97
C GLU A 24 4.10 9.49 0.82
N ASN A 25 4.81 8.64 0.11
CA ASN A 25 4.22 7.81 -0.95
C ASN A 25 5.06 6.56 -1.15
N SER A 26 4.65 5.72 -2.10
CA SER A 26 5.30 4.42 -2.31
C SER A 26 6.77 4.50 -2.69
N THR A 27 7.22 5.61 -3.26
CA THR A 27 8.64 5.76 -3.63
C THR A 27 9.56 5.79 -2.42
N TYR A 28 9.01 6.07 -1.22
CA TYR A 28 9.75 6.01 0.04
C TYR A 28 10.40 4.64 0.25
N PHE A 29 9.79 3.59 -0.29
CA PHE A 29 10.23 2.21 -0.07
C PHE A 29 11.13 1.64 -1.15
N LYS A 30 11.65 2.47 -2.05
CA LYS A 30 12.43 2.00 -3.18
C LYS A 30 13.57 1.05 -2.77
N ASN A 31 14.31 1.41 -1.75
CA ASN A 31 15.45 0.59 -1.29
C ASN A 31 14.99 -0.67 -0.59
N GLN A 32 13.93 -0.58 0.21
CA GLN A 32 13.37 -1.72 0.91
C GLN A 32 12.79 -2.74 -0.07
N MET A 33 12.09 -2.26 -1.09
CA MET A 33 11.55 -3.13 -2.13
C MET A 33 12.65 -3.89 -2.86
N ALA A 34 13.75 -3.20 -3.19
CA ALA A 34 14.88 -3.83 -3.86
C ALA A 34 15.50 -4.92 -2.99
N TYR A 35 15.50 -4.75 -1.69
CA TYR A 35 16.06 -5.72 -0.77
C TYR A 35 15.20 -6.99 -0.69
N PHE A 36 13.87 -6.82 -0.60
CA PHE A 36 12.96 -7.93 -0.36
C PHE A 36 12.45 -8.62 -1.63
N GLN A 37 12.63 -8.03 -2.79
CA GLN A 37 12.05 -8.55 -4.03
C GLN A 37 12.53 -9.95 -4.43
N ASN A 38 13.64 -10.41 -3.87
CA ASN A 38 14.17 -11.73 -4.17
C ASN A 38 13.39 -12.86 -3.49
N ARG A 39 12.62 -12.56 -2.46
CA ARG A 39 11.89 -13.55 -1.68
C ARG A 39 10.38 -13.29 -1.64
N TYR A 40 9.96 -12.07 -1.89
CA TYR A 40 8.57 -11.66 -1.72
C TYR A 40 8.07 -10.94 -2.96
N LEU A 41 6.77 -11.01 -3.16
CA LEU A 41 6.09 -10.07 -4.04
C LEU A 41 5.85 -8.81 -3.19
N VAL A 42 6.69 -7.82 -3.36
CA VAL A 42 6.63 -6.60 -2.57
C VAL A 42 5.67 -5.62 -3.24
N ILE A 43 4.71 -5.14 -2.49
CA ILE A 43 3.67 -4.23 -2.99
C ILE A 43 3.65 -2.99 -2.11
N ALA A 44 3.74 -1.82 -2.74
CA ALA A 44 3.74 -0.55 -2.01
C ALA A 44 2.68 0.37 -2.62
N PRO A 45 1.45 0.38 -2.07
CA PRO A 45 0.42 1.28 -2.55
C PRO A 45 0.62 2.69 -2.03
N ASP A 46 0.25 3.68 -2.84
CA ASP A 46 0.07 5.05 -2.38
C ASP A 46 -1.31 5.14 -1.73
N THR A 47 -1.38 5.57 -0.49
CA THR A 47 -2.67 5.69 0.18
C THR A 47 -3.47 6.85 -0.42
N ARG A 48 -4.78 6.84 -0.13
CA ARG A 48 -5.72 7.84 -0.63
C ARG A 48 -5.18 9.27 -0.43
N GLY A 49 -5.15 10.05 -1.51
CA GLY A 49 -4.69 11.42 -1.47
C GLY A 49 -3.19 11.61 -1.36
N HIS A 50 -2.41 10.54 -1.47
CA HIS A 50 -0.94 10.59 -1.43
C HIS A 50 -0.37 10.09 -2.75
N GLY A 51 0.81 10.61 -3.12
CA GLY A 51 1.48 10.20 -4.33
C GLY A 51 0.59 10.30 -5.55
N LYS A 52 0.41 9.20 -6.25
CA LYS A 52 -0.42 9.15 -7.47
C LYS A 52 -1.83 8.63 -7.23
N SER A 53 -2.19 8.32 -5.98
CA SER A 53 -3.55 7.89 -5.67
C SER A 53 -4.46 9.10 -5.49
N PRO A 54 -5.65 9.09 -6.11
CA PRO A 54 -6.58 10.23 -5.98
C PRO A 54 -7.14 10.33 -4.57
N ARG A 55 -7.65 11.52 -4.24
CA ARG A 55 -8.27 11.78 -2.94
C ARG A 55 -9.65 11.13 -2.84
N GLY A 56 -10.43 11.20 -3.91
CA GLY A 56 -11.80 10.72 -3.90
C GLY A 56 -12.71 11.57 -3.03
N SER A 57 -13.91 11.06 -2.74
CA SER A 57 -14.92 11.75 -1.96
C SER A 57 -15.08 11.20 -0.55
N ALA A 58 -14.47 10.07 -0.24
CA ALA A 58 -14.61 9.44 1.08
C ALA A 58 -13.86 10.22 2.17
N PRO A 59 -14.23 10.03 3.45
CA PRO A 59 -13.54 10.69 4.55
C PRO A 59 -12.05 10.33 4.60
N PHE A 60 -11.23 11.28 5.05
CA PHE A 60 -9.79 11.11 5.15
C PHE A 60 -9.43 10.64 6.57
N THR A 61 -9.77 9.39 6.88
CA THR A 61 -9.62 8.81 8.21
C THR A 61 -8.82 7.51 8.15
N ILE A 62 -8.28 7.08 9.29
CA ILE A 62 -7.58 5.81 9.41
C ILE A 62 -8.51 4.65 9.07
N GLY A 63 -9.77 4.73 9.50
CA GLY A 63 -10.77 3.72 9.14
C GLY A 63 -10.96 3.60 7.64
N GLN A 64 -11.01 4.73 6.93
CA GLN A 64 -11.14 4.73 5.49
C GLN A 64 -9.89 4.15 4.82
N PHE A 65 -8.70 4.46 5.33
CA PHE A 65 -7.46 3.88 4.80
C PHE A 65 -7.43 2.37 4.96
N SER A 66 -7.94 1.86 6.07
CA SER A 66 -8.05 0.41 6.29
C SER A 66 -9.01 -0.23 5.30
N ASP A 67 -10.15 0.40 5.05
CA ASP A 67 -11.12 -0.07 4.08
C ASP A 67 -10.53 -0.05 2.66
N ASP A 68 -9.80 1.00 2.33
CA ASP A 68 -9.12 1.12 1.05
C ASP A 68 -8.13 -0.03 0.84
N LEU A 69 -7.36 -0.36 1.88
CA LEU A 69 -6.40 -1.45 1.79
C LEU A 69 -7.10 -2.80 1.62
N TYR A 70 -8.17 -3.02 2.35
CA TYR A 70 -8.96 -4.25 2.22
C TYR A 70 -9.49 -4.40 0.80
N ASP A 71 -10.08 -3.34 0.25
CA ASP A 71 -10.60 -3.34 -1.11
C ASP A 71 -9.49 -3.54 -2.13
N PHE A 72 -8.33 -2.92 -1.91
CA PHE A 72 -7.16 -3.11 -2.76
C PHE A 72 -6.73 -4.56 -2.80
N MET A 73 -6.59 -5.18 -1.63
CA MET A 73 -6.19 -6.59 -1.54
C MET A 73 -7.21 -7.49 -2.24
N LYS A 74 -8.49 -7.23 -2.03
CA LYS A 74 -9.55 -8.02 -2.65
C LYS A 74 -9.54 -7.87 -4.17
N SER A 75 -9.37 -6.65 -4.68
CA SER A 75 -9.33 -6.38 -6.12
C SER A 75 -8.14 -7.06 -6.80
N HIS A 76 -7.04 -7.21 -6.09
CA HIS A 76 -5.83 -7.83 -6.62
C HIS A 76 -5.69 -9.30 -6.22
N GLU A 77 -6.75 -9.87 -5.65
CA GLU A 77 -6.81 -11.28 -5.26
C GLU A 77 -5.71 -11.66 -4.25
N ILE A 78 -5.40 -10.74 -3.34
CA ILE A 78 -4.43 -10.99 -2.27
C ILE A 78 -5.19 -11.45 -1.04
N ALA A 79 -5.15 -12.75 -0.76
CA ALA A 79 -5.89 -13.32 0.37
C ALA A 79 -5.15 -13.15 1.68
N ASN A 80 -3.82 -13.30 1.64
CA ASN A 80 -2.96 -13.19 2.83
C ASN A 80 -1.72 -12.40 2.47
N ALA A 81 -1.28 -11.53 3.38
CA ALA A 81 -0.07 -10.75 3.17
C ALA A 81 0.53 -10.37 4.51
N VAL A 82 1.86 -10.22 4.53
CA VAL A 82 2.52 -9.55 5.64
C VAL A 82 2.45 -8.06 5.35
N ILE A 83 2.03 -7.29 6.33
CA ILE A 83 1.88 -5.84 6.17
C ILE A 83 2.84 -5.13 7.12
N LEU A 84 3.71 -4.30 6.55
CA LEU A 84 4.65 -3.48 7.32
C LEU A 84 4.25 -2.02 7.17
N GLY A 85 3.86 -1.41 8.27
CA GLY A 85 3.54 0.02 8.32
C GLY A 85 4.72 0.80 8.84
N PHE A 86 4.93 1.99 8.29
CA PHE A 86 6.03 2.87 8.69
C PHE A 86 5.44 4.21 9.08
N SER A 87 5.92 4.76 10.22
CA SER A 87 5.43 6.03 10.72
C SER A 87 3.91 5.99 10.89
N ASP A 88 3.17 6.93 10.32
CA ASP A 88 1.71 6.97 10.45
C ASP A 88 1.00 5.83 9.74
N GLY A 89 1.67 5.18 8.79
CA GLY A 89 1.10 4.03 8.11
C GLY A 89 0.89 2.83 9.02
N ALA A 90 1.56 2.80 10.18
CA ALA A 90 1.44 1.73 11.15
C ALA A 90 0.28 1.93 12.13
N ASN A 91 -0.35 3.06 12.12
CA ASN A 91 -1.42 3.40 13.09
C ASN A 91 -2.80 3.06 12.59
#